data_4677876f5278897e40cc3a12a883afaf
#
_entry.id   4677876f5278897e40cc3a12a883afaf
#
_cell.length_a   1.000
_cell.length_b   1.000
_cell.length_c   1.000
_cell.angle_alpha   90.00
_cell.angle_beta   90.00
_cell.angle_gamma   90.00
#
_symmetry.space_group_name_H-M   'P 1'
#
loop_
_entity.id
_entity.type
_entity.pdbx_description
1 polymer ?
#
loop_
_entity_poly.entity_id
_entity_poly.type
_entity_poly.pdbx_seq_one_letter_code
_entity_poly.pdbx_strand_id
1 'polypeptide(L)'
;MSFEGKIALVTGASRGIGRAIAETLVARGAKVIGTATSENGAKNISDYLGANGKGLMLNVTDPASIESVLENIRAEFGEVGILVNNAGITRDNLLMRMKDDEWNDIIETNLSSVFRLSKAVMRAMMKKRCGRIITIGSVVGTMGNAGQANYAAAKAGLIGFSKSLAREVASRGITVNVVAPGFIETDMTRALSDDQRAGILAQVPAGRLGGAQEIASAVAFLASDEASYITGETLHVNGGMYMV
;
A
#
# COMPACT_ATOMS: atom_id res chain seq x y z
N MET A 1 18.31 -1.70 -10.01
CA MET A 1 16.90 -1.22 -10.00
C MET A 1 16.92 0.29 -10.16
N SER A 2 16.59 0.81 -11.33
CA SER A 2 16.37 2.24 -11.59
C SER A 2 14.93 2.47 -11.98
N PHE A 3 14.35 3.59 -11.54
CA PHE A 3 12.99 4.00 -11.87
C PHE A 3 12.96 5.31 -12.65
N GLU A 4 14.06 5.67 -13.32
CA GLU A 4 14.12 6.86 -14.15
C GLU A 4 13.00 6.87 -15.19
N GLY A 5 12.30 8.00 -15.30
CA GLY A 5 11.13 8.16 -16.17
C GLY A 5 9.86 7.41 -15.72
N LYS A 6 9.89 6.70 -14.59
CA LYS A 6 8.69 6.08 -14.01
C LYS A 6 7.96 7.07 -13.09
N ILE A 7 6.64 7.12 -13.19
CA ILE A 7 5.77 7.92 -12.32
C ILE A 7 5.07 6.98 -11.36
N ALA A 8 5.26 7.21 -10.06
CA ALA A 8 4.71 6.40 -9.00
C ALA A 8 3.67 7.19 -8.18
N LEU A 9 2.50 6.59 -7.96
CA LEU A 9 1.51 7.08 -7.02
C LEU A 9 1.54 6.21 -5.76
N VAL A 10 1.79 6.82 -4.60
CA VAL A 10 1.81 6.16 -3.29
C VAL A 10 0.75 6.76 -2.41
N THR A 11 -0.28 6.00 -2.06
CA THR A 11 -1.35 6.49 -1.18
C THR A 11 -0.96 6.38 0.28
N GLY A 12 -1.37 7.37 1.11
CA GLY A 12 -1.04 7.38 2.53
C GLY A 12 0.46 7.53 2.82
N ALA A 13 1.13 8.45 2.11
CA ALA A 13 2.59 8.63 2.15
C ALA A 13 3.07 9.63 3.21
N SER A 14 2.20 10.13 4.09
CA SER A 14 2.59 11.17 5.07
C SER A 14 3.53 10.65 6.17
N ARG A 15 3.54 9.36 6.46
CA ARG A 15 4.34 8.72 7.54
C ARG A 15 4.49 7.22 7.33
N GLY A 16 5.28 6.58 8.19
CA GLY A 16 5.38 5.12 8.29
C GLY A 16 5.79 4.43 7.00
N ILE A 17 5.13 3.34 6.67
CA ILE A 17 5.41 2.51 5.50
C ILE A 17 5.27 3.31 4.20
N GLY A 18 4.21 4.10 4.04
CA GLY A 18 3.98 4.87 2.82
C GLY A 18 5.07 5.90 2.55
N ARG A 19 5.56 6.58 3.60
CA ARG A 19 6.69 7.51 3.49
C ARG A 19 7.97 6.78 3.10
N ALA A 20 8.30 5.68 3.77
CA ALA A 20 9.49 4.89 3.45
C ALA A 20 9.48 4.37 2.00
N ILE A 21 8.31 3.96 1.50
CA ILE A 21 8.12 3.56 0.10
C ILE A 21 8.39 4.75 -0.83
N ALA A 22 7.78 5.91 -0.57
CA ALA A 22 7.93 7.09 -1.40
C ALA A 22 9.40 7.54 -1.48
N GLU A 23 10.09 7.64 -0.33
CA GLU A 23 11.51 7.98 -0.25
C GLU A 23 12.39 6.96 -0.99
N THR A 24 12.08 5.66 -0.87
CA THR A 24 12.84 4.59 -1.55
C THR A 24 12.68 4.66 -3.07
N LEU A 25 11.47 4.92 -3.57
CA LEU A 25 11.23 5.05 -5.00
C LEU A 25 11.90 6.30 -5.58
N VAL A 26 11.87 7.43 -4.86
CA VAL A 26 12.60 8.65 -5.23
C VAL A 26 14.11 8.40 -5.28
N ALA A 27 14.67 7.78 -4.24
CA ALA A 27 16.10 7.49 -4.19
C ALA A 27 16.59 6.59 -5.35
N ARG A 28 15.65 5.89 -6.00
CA ARG A 28 15.91 5.04 -7.18
C ARG A 28 15.52 5.70 -8.51
N GLY A 29 15.19 6.99 -8.51
CA GLY A 29 14.97 7.80 -9.71
C GLY A 29 13.52 7.95 -10.17
N ALA A 30 12.51 7.45 -9.42
CA ALA A 30 11.12 7.69 -9.75
C ALA A 30 10.71 9.15 -9.49
N LYS A 31 9.76 9.65 -10.29
CA LYS A 31 8.91 10.76 -9.87
C LYS A 31 7.78 10.22 -9.02
N VAL A 32 7.67 10.68 -7.78
CA VAL A 32 6.70 10.13 -6.81
C VAL A 32 5.65 11.15 -6.46
N ILE A 33 4.40 10.76 -6.62
CA ILE A 33 3.26 11.47 -6.06
C ILE A 33 2.80 10.72 -4.83
N GLY A 34 2.98 11.35 -3.67
CA GLY A 34 2.48 10.83 -2.39
C GLY A 34 1.17 11.49 -2.02
N THR A 35 0.26 10.76 -1.36
CA THR A 35 -1.00 11.38 -0.94
C THR A 35 -1.25 11.30 0.55
N ALA A 36 -2.01 12.27 1.05
CA ALA A 36 -2.53 12.34 2.41
C ALA A 36 -3.97 12.84 2.40
N THR A 37 -4.69 12.67 3.51
CA THR A 37 -6.08 13.12 3.65
C THR A 37 -6.22 14.60 3.99
N SER A 38 -5.11 15.31 4.29
CA SER A 38 -5.09 16.72 4.67
C SER A 38 -4.08 17.51 3.83
N GLU A 39 -4.32 18.81 3.67
CA GLU A 39 -3.39 19.73 3.01
C GLU A 39 -2.03 19.78 3.68
N ASN A 40 -2.00 19.79 5.03
CA ASN A 40 -0.75 19.77 5.77
C ASN A 40 0.03 18.46 5.53
N GLY A 41 -0.65 17.32 5.48
CA GLY A 41 -0.03 16.05 5.11
C GLY A 41 0.53 16.06 3.69
N ALA A 42 -0.20 16.62 2.72
CA ALA A 42 0.27 16.77 1.35
C ALA A 42 1.48 17.71 1.25
N LYS A 43 1.45 18.84 2.00
CA LYS A 43 2.60 19.74 2.08
C LYS A 43 3.84 19.06 2.63
N ASN A 44 3.71 18.33 3.75
CA ASN A 44 4.82 17.59 4.35
C ASN A 44 5.41 16.55 3.37
N ILE A 45 4.57 15.92 2.56
CA ILE A 45 5.04 15.00 1.51
C ILE A 45 5.84 15.75 0.45
N SER A 46 5.35 16.89 -0.03
CA SER A 46 6.09 17.71 -0.98
C SER A 46 7.45 18.16 -0.42
N ASP A 47 7.48 18.54 0.86
CA ASP A 47 8.70 19.02 1.51
C ASP A 47 9.80 17.94 1.55
N TYR A 48 9.47 16.66 1.86
CA TYR A 48 10.47 15.60 1.91
C TYR A 48 10.79 14.99 0.53
N LEU A 49 9.88 15.04 -0.44
CA LEU A 49 10.14 14.57 -1.80
C LEU A 49 10.97 15.59 -2.62
N GLY A 50 10.90 16.87 -2.27
CA GLY A 50 11.60 17.95 -2.95
C GLY A 50 11.27 18.02 -4.45
N ALA A 51 12.29 18.22 -5.27
CA ALA A 51 12.14 18.31 -6.73
C ALA A 51 11.73 16.97 -7.41
N ASN A 52 11.77 15.87 -6.68
CA ASN A 52 11.54 14.54 -7.25
C ASN A 52 10.10 14.03 -7.06
N GLY A 53 9.22 14.83 -6.49
CA GLY A 53 7.83 14.44 -6.31
C GLY A 53 6.94 15.55 -5.80
N LYS A 54 5.71 15.18 -5.49
CA LYS A 54 4.68 16.09 -5.01
C LYS A 54 3.74 15.39 -4.05
N GLY A 55 3.30 16.09 -3.02
CA GLY A 55 2.20 15.67 -2.16
C GLY A 55 0.89 16.21 -2.66
N LEU A 56 -0.13 15.38 -2.72
CA LEU A 56 -1.49 15.78 -3.06
C LEU A 56 -2.48 15.32 -1.99
N MET A 57 -3.54 16.08 -1.80
CA MET A 57 -4.65 15.67 -0.95
C MET A 57 -5.51 14.65 -1.70
N LEU A 58 -5.80 13.52 -1.06
CA LEU A 58 -6.64 12.46 -1.62
C LEU A 58 -7.47 11.80 -0.53
N ASN A 59 -8.78 11.82 -0.72
CA ASN A 59 -9.68 10.90 -0.03
C ASN A 59 -9.91 9.67 -0.91
N VAL A 60 -9.33 8.54 -0.53
CA VAL A 60 -9.41 7.29 -1.32
C VAL A 60 -10.81 6.65 -1.36
N THR A 61 -11.73 7.09 -0.49
CA THR A 61 -13.13 6.62 -0.49
C THR A 61 -14.02 7.44 -1.43
N ASP A 62 -13.54 8.60 -1.90
CA ASP A 62 -14.27 9.49 -2.79
C ASP A 62 -13.82 9.35 -4.25
N PRO A 63 -14.67 8.83 -5.15
CA PRO A 63 -14.35 8.68 -6.56
C PRO A 63 -13.97 10.00 -7.26
N ALA A 64 -14.63 11.12 -6.91
CA ALA A 64 -14.32 12.41 -7.49
C ALA A 64 -12.93 12.92 -7.10
N SER A 65 -12.54 12.68 -5.82
CA SER A 65 -11.18 12.97 -5.34
C SER A 65 -10.13 12.16 -6.09
N ILE A 66 -10.39 10.87 -6.34
CA ILE A 66 -9.48 9.99 -7.12
C ILE A 66 -9.32 10.51 -8.55
N GLU A 67 -10.41 10.85 -9.23
CA GLU A 67 -10.39 11.35 -10.60
C GLU A 67 -9.59 12.66 -10.71
N SER A 68 -9.90 13.62 -9.84
CA SER A 68 -9.20 14.91 -9.79
C SER A 68 -7.68 14.77 -9.57
N VAL A 69 -7.27 13.89 -8.64
CA VAL A 69 -5.85 13.66 -8.37
C VAL A 69 -5.16 13.03 -9.58
N LEU A 70 -5.76 12.06 -10.24
CA LEU A 70 -5.17 11.41 -11.42
C LEU A 70 -5.11 12.36 -12.62
N GLU A 71 -6.07 13.25 -12.80
CA GLU A 71 -6.03 14.30 -13.81
C GLU A 71 -4.87 15.28 -13.56
N ASN A 72 -4.69 15.72 -12.31
CA ASN A 72 -3.57 16.58 -11.92
C ASN A 72 -2.23 15.89 -12.18
N ILE A 73 -2.09 14.61 -11.81
CA ILE A 73 -0.87 13.84 -12.07
C ILE A 73 -0.60 13.75 -13.56
N ARG A 74 -1.63 13.44 -14.36
CA ARG A 74 -1.49 13.32 -15.81
C ARG A 74 -1.06 14.63 -16.47
N ALA A 75 -1.62 15.73 -16.04
CA ALA A 75 -1.32 17.06 -16.59
C ALA A 75 0.11 17.51 -16.28
N GLU A 76 0.62 17.22 -15.07
CA GLU A 76 1.90 17.74 -14.59
C GLU A 76 3.07 16.76 -14.83
N PHE A 77 2.85 15.47 -14.66
CA PHE A 77 3.90 14.44 -14.67
C PHE A 77 3.72 13.41 -15.78
N GLY A 78 2.49 13.16 -16.22
CA GLY A 78 2.12 12.10 -17.14
C GLY A 78 1.42 10.92 -16.47
N GLU A 79 1.35 9.79 -17.17
CA GLU A 79 0.56 8.63 -16.72
C GLU A 79 1.27 7.83 -15.62
N VAL A 80 0.51 7.44 -14.59
CA VAL A 80 1.00 6.58 -13.50
C VAL A 80 1.42 5.22 -14.04
N GLY A 81 2.69 4.89 -13.83
CA GLY A 81 3.26 3.58 -14.20
C GLY A 81 3.41 2.62 -13.01
N ILE A 82 3.49 3.16 -11.80
CA ILE A 82 3.57 2.39 -10.55
C ILE A 82 2.49 2.90 -9.60
N LEU A 83 1.56 2.03 -9.20
CA LEU A 83 0.57 2.32 -8.18
C LEU A 83 0.88 1.54 -6.92
N VAL A 84 1.05 2.23 -5.79
CA VAL A 84 1.18 1.62 -4.47
C VAL A 84 -0.03 1.99 -3.61
N ASN A 85 -0.93 1.03 -3.43
CA ASN A 85 -2.08 1.13 -2.55
C ASN A 85 -1.64 0.85 -1.11
N ASN A 86 -1.30 1.90 -0.37
CA ASN A 86 -0.84 1.80 1.02
C ASN A 86 -1.81 2.45 2.02
N ALA A 87 -2.64 3.39 1.60
CA ALA A 87 -3.63 4.02 2.49
C ALA A 87 -4.53 2.95 3.14
N GLY A 88 -4.73 3.07 4.45
CA GLY A 88 -5.57 2.16 5.21
C GLY A 88 -5.78 2.64 6.64
N ILE A 89 -6.81 2.12 7.27
CA ILE A 89 -7.20 2.41 8.64
C ILE A 89 -7.49 1.12 9.41
N THR A 90 -7.58 1.20 10.73
CA THR A 90 -8.11 0.15 11.60
C THR A 90 -9.31 0.66 12.40
N ARG A 91 -10.25 -0.22 12.72
CA ARG A 91 -11.40 -0.02 13.60
C ARG A 91 -11.60 -1.31 14.38
N ASP A 92 -10.72 -1.53 15.34
CA ASP A 92 -10.63 -2.79 16.06
C ASP A 92 -11.75 -2.87 17.11
N ASN A 93 -12.55 -3.94 17.03
CA ASN A 93 -13.59 -4.24 17.99
C ASN A 93 -13.94 -5.75 17.94
N LEU A 94 -14.35 -6.32 19.07
CA LEU A 94 -14.89 -7.70 19.06
C LEU A 94 -16.16 -7.76 18.22
N LEU A 95 -16.34 -8.83 17.45
CA LEU A 95 -17.46 -8.97 16.51
C LEU A 95 -18.84 -8.69 17.15
N MET A 96 -19.04 -9.14 18.37
CA MET A 96 -20.31 -8.91 19.09
C MET A 96 -20.58 -7.43 19.42
N ARG A 97 -19.57 -6.57 19.35
CA ARG A 97 -19.65 -5.13 19.65
C ARG A 97 -19.37 -4.27 18.44
N MET A 98 -18.90 -4.88 17.34
CA MET A 98 -18.56 -4.18 16.10
C MET A 98 -19.82 -3.55 15.50
N LYS A 99 -19.73 -2.26 15.19
CA LYS A 99 -20.81 -1.51 14.54
C LYS A 99 -20.68 -1.61 13.02
N ASP A 100 -21.81 -1.48 12.33
CA ASP A 100 -21.84 -1.47 10.86
C ASP A 100 -20.95 -0.38 10.27
N ASP A 101 -20.88 0.80 10.90
CA ASP A 101 -19.99 1.89 10.46
C ASP A 101 -18.52 1.48 10.57
N GLU A 102 -18.10 0.79 11.64
CA GLU A 102 -16.74 0.31 11.82
C GLU A 102 -16.37 -0.74 10.77
N TRP A 103 -17.32 -1.58 10.37
CA TRP A 103 -17.18 -2.52 9.27
C TRP A 103 -17.07 -1.79 7.93
N ASN A 104 -18.02 -0.92 7.62
CA ASN A 104 -18.10 -0.22 6.34
C ASN A 104 -16.89 0.69 6.11
N ASP A 105 -16.44 1.44 7.12
CA ASP A 105 -15.25 2.28 7.05
C ASP A 105 -14.03 1.48 6.58
N ILE A 106 -13.84 0.28 7.14
CA ILE A 106 -12.72 -0.60 6.82
C ILE A 106 -12.85 -1.14 5.39
N ILE A 107 -14.01 -1.65 5.00
CA ILE A 107 -14.22 -2.18 3.65
C ILE A 107 -14.02 -1.07 2.60
N GLU A 108 -14.61 0.10 2.82
CA GLU A 108 -14.51 1.22 1.88
C GLU A 108 -13.07 1.73 1.75
N THR A 109 -12.37 1.90 2.88
CA THR A 109 -11.01 2.46 2.87
C THR A 109 -9.97 1.43 2.46
N ASN A 110 -10.04 0.19 2.96
CA ASN A 110 -8.95 -0.77 2.81
C ASN A 110 -9.13 -1.72 1.61
N LEU A 111 -10.34 -1.85 1.06
CA LEU A 111 -10.64 -2.76 -0.06
C LEU A 111 -11.23 -2.03 -1.26
N SER A 112 -12.36 -1.33 -1.10
CA SER A 112 -13.05 -0.66 -2.22
C SER A 112 -12.18 0.42 -2.86
N SER A 113 -11.39 1.15 -2.06
CA SER A 113 -10.46 2.15 -2.56
C SER A 113 -9.40 1.57 -3.49
N VAL A 114 -8.88 0.38 -3.16
CA VAL A 114 -7.87 -0.32 -3.97
C VAL A 114 -8.45 -0.71 -5.33
N PHE A 115 -9.69 -1.20 -5.36
CA PHE A 115 -10.40 -1.45 -6.61
C PHE A 115 -10.53 -0.17 -7.44
N ARG A 116 -11.00 0.94 -6.85
CA ARG A 116 -11.21 2.21 -7.56
C ARG A 116 -9.91 2.76 -8.16
N LEU A 117 -8.85 2.84 -7.35
CA LEU A 117 -7.54 3.33 -7.79
C LEU A 117 -6.93 2.44 -8.88
N SER A 118 -6.98 1.12 -8.71
CA SER A 118 -6.46 0.17 -9.70
C SER A 118 -7.21 0.30 -11.03
N LYS A 119 -8.55 0.39 -10.99
CA LYS A 119 -9.39 0.61 -12.17
C LYS A 119 -9.05 1.93 -12.88
N ALA A 120 -8.82 3.00 -12.13
CA ALA A 120 -8.59 4.33 -12.68
C ALA A 120 -7.25 4.44 -13.44
N VAL A 121 -6.19 3.74 -13.00
CA VAL A 121 -4.90 3.73 -13.71
C VAL A 121 -4.82 2.68 -14.83
N MET A 122 -5.74 1.72 -14.84
CA MET A 122 -5.66 0.53 -15.69
C MET A 122 -5.61 0.86 -17.17
N ARG A 123 -6.45 1.78 -17.67
CA ARG A 123 -6.53 2.12 -19.10
C ARG A 123 -5.18 2.63 -19.64
N ALA A 124 -4.50 3.45 -18.89
CA ALA A 124 -3.19 4.01 -19.26
C ALA A 124 -2.11 2.91 -19.27
N MET A 125 -2.06 2.07 -18.22
CA MET A 125 -1.14 0.95 -18.14
C MET A 125 -1.34 -0.05 -19.27
N MET A 126 -2.59 -0.41 -19.58
CA MET A 126 -2.92 -1.30 -20.72
C MET A 126 -2.49 -0.73 -22.07
N LYS A 127 -2.67 0.58 -22.30
CA LYS A 127 -2.23 1.26 -23.52
C LYS A 127 -0.71 1.25 -23.65
N LYS A 128 0.01 1.50 -22.54
CA LYS A 128 1.49 1.45 -22.52
C LYS A 128 2.05 0.01 -22.52
N ARG A 129 1.22 -1.00 -22.26
CA ARG A 129 1.63 -2.40 -22.05
C ARG A 129 2.72 -2.52 -20.97
N CYS A 130 2.61 -1.71 -19.94
CA CYS A 130 3.55 -1.68 -18.81
C CYS A 130 2.84 -1.06 -17.60
N GLY A 131 2.93 -1.71 -16.46
CA GLY A 131 2.37 -1.22 -15.20
C GLY A 131 2.77 -2.10 -14.03
N ARG A 132 2.79 -1.50 -12.84
CA ARG A 132 3.05 -2.18 -11.57
C ARG A 132 2.02 -1.73 -10.56
N ILE A 133 1.21 -2.65 -10.05
CA ILE A 133 0.24 -2.41 -8.98
C ILE A 133 0.67 -3.22 -7.78
N ILE A 134 1.03 -2.54 -6.70
CA ILE A 134 1.45 -3.15 -5.45
C ILE A 134 0.51 -2.69 -4.35
N THR A 135 -0.07 -3.64 -3.63
CA THR A 135 -1.00 -3.35 -2.53
C THR A 135 -0.40 -3.77 -1.20
N ILE A 136 -0.45 -2.89 -0.21
CA ILE A 136 -0.01 -3.21 1.14
C ILE A 136 -1.13 -3.99 1.86
N GLY A 137 -0.92 -5.29 1.95
CA GLY A 137 -1.75 -6.22 2.68
C GLY A 137 -1.47 -6.20 4.18
N SER A 138 -1.57 -7.35 4.80
CA SER A 138 -1.18 -7.60 6.20
C SER A 138 -1.11 -9.12 6.42
N VAL A 139 -0.25 -9.55 7.34
CA VAL A 139 -0.27 -10.92 7.87
C VAL A 139 -1.64 -11.29 8.45
N VAL A 140 -2.37 -10.31 9.00
CA VAL A 140 -3.71 -10.49 9.53
C VAL A 140 -4.72 -10.96 8.48
N GLY A 141 -4.53 -10.58 7.21
CA GLY A 141 -5.38 -11.06 6.10
C GLY A 141 -5.28 -12.57 5.84
N THR A 142 -4.21 -13.21 6.29
CA THR A 142 -3.98 -14.66 6.15
C THR A 142 -4.19 -15.42 7.47
N MET A 143 -3.74 -14.84 8.58
CA MET A 143 -3.80 -15.50 9.90
C MET A 143 -5.08 -15.22 10.66
N GLY A 144 -5.72 -14.07 10.39
CA GLY A 144 -6.74 -13.51 11.28
C GLY A 144 -6.12 -12.87 12.52
N ASN A 145 -6.92 -12.08 13.23
CA ASN A 145 -6.59 -11.56 14.55
C ASN A 145 -7.88 -11.25 15.31
N ALA A 146 -7.94 -11.58 16.60
CA ALA A 146 -9.09 -11.28 17.44
C ALA A 146 -9.34 -9.77 17.49
N GLY A 147 -10.61 -9.35 17.34
CA GLY A 147 -10.99 -7.94 17.30
C GLY A 147 -10.78 -7.24 15.96
N GLN A 148 -10.31 -7.94 14.93
CA GLN A 148 -10.03 -7.38 13.60
C GLN A 148 -10.77 -8.11 12.47
N ALA A 149 -11.98 -8.60 12.71
CA ALA A 149 -12.73 -9.35 11.70
C ALA A 149 -12.96 -8.53 10.41
N ASN A 150 -13.29 -7.24 10.53
CA ASN A 150 -13.43 -6.29 9.42
C ASN A 150 -12.09 -6.08 8.67
N TYR A 151 -11.01 -5.83 9.39
CA TYR A 151 -9.69 -5.61 8.83
C TYR A 151 -9.15 -6.88 8.15
N ALA A 152 -9.27 -8.04 8.81
CA ALA A 152 -8.89 -9.33 8.23
C ALA A 152 -9.67 -9.62 6.94
N ALA A 153 -10.98 -9.40 6.93
CA ALA A 153 -11.81 -9.57 5.74
C ALA A 153 -11.35 -8.67 4.57
N ALA A 154 -11.11 -7.37 4.84
CA ALA A 154 -10.60 -6.46 3.83
C ALA A 154 -9.24 -6.90 3.29
N LYS A 155 -8.28 -7.22 4.18
CA LYS A 155 -6.91 -7.61 3.78
C LYS A 155 -6.86 -8.97 3.09
N ALA A 156 -7.71 -9.92 3.46
CA ALA A 156 -7.89 -11.18 2.72
C ALA A 156 -8.52 -10.94 1.34
N GLY A 157 -9.52 -10.06 1.25
CA GLY A 157 -10.15 -9.66 -0.01
C GLY A 157 -9.16 -9.07 -1.02
N LEU A 158 -8.14 -8.33 -0.56
CA LEU A 158 -7.08 -7.80 -1.42
C LEU A 158 -6.28 -8.90 -2.13
N ILE A 159 -6.06 -10.04 -1.46
CA ILE A 159 -5.33 -11.18 -2.04
C ILE A 159 -6.13 -11.76 -3.22
N GLY A 160 -7.42 -12.04 -3.00
CA GLY A 160 -8.31 -12.55 -4.05
C GLY A 160 -8.47 -11.56 -5.20
N PHE A 161 -8.68 -10.28 -4.91
CA PHE A 161 -8.75 -9.20 -5.90
C PHE A 161 -7.47 -9.13 -6.75
N SER A 162 -6.32 -9.13 -6.12
CA SER A 162 -5.02 -9.02 -6.82
C SER A 162 -4.75 -10.21 -7.72
N LYS A 163 -5.09 -11.43 -7.28
CA LYS A 163 -4.97 -12.65 -8.10
C LYS A 163 -5.86 -12.60 -9.35
N SER A 164 -7.11 -12.18 -9.20
CA SER A 164 -8.03 -12.03 -10.33
C SER A 164 -7.54 -10.99 -11.32
N LEU A 165 -7.20 -9.79 -10.82
CA LEU A 165 -6.72 -8.71 -11.66
C LEU A 165 -5.41 -9.09 -12.38
N ALA A 166 -4.48 -9.78 -11.70
CA ALA A 166 -3.25 -10.27 -12.31
C ALA A 166 -3.53 -11.15 -13.54
N ARG A 167 -4.51 -12.06 -13.45
CA ARG A 167 -4.92 -12.93 -14.57
C ARG A 167 -5.47 -12.13 -15.76
N GLU A 168 -6.20 -11.05 -15.50
CA GLU A 168 -6.79 -10.22 -16.56
C GLU A 168 -5.73 -9.41 -17.33
N VAL A 169 -4.65 -8.96 -16.64
CA VAL A 169 -3.75 -7.94 -17.20
C VAL A 169 -2.32 -8.42 -17.46
N ALA A 170 -1.95 -9.63 -17.06
CA ALA A 170 -0.59 -10.16 -17.23
C ALA A 170 -0.12 -10.14 -18.70
N SER A 171 -0.99 -10.48 -19.65
CA SER A 171 -0.69 -10.45 -21.10
C SER A 171 -0.41 -9.04 -21.64
N ARG A 172 -0.67 -8.01 -20.83
CA ARG A 172 -0.40 -6.60 -21.13
C ARG A 172 0.86 -6.08 -20.44
N GLY A 173 1.71 -6.94 -19.89
CA GLY A 173 2.94 -6.54 -19.22
C GLY A 173 2.70 -5.80 -17.89
N ILE A 174 1.53 -5.99 -17.29
CA ILE A 174 1.16 -5.38 -16.01
C ILE A 174 1.26 -6.46 -14.92
N THR A 175 1.94 -6.17 -13.83
CA THR A 175 1.98 -7.05 -12.65
C THR A 175 1.14 -6.48 -11.52
N VAL A 176 0.49 -7.36 -10.77
CA VAL A 176 -0.37 -7.01 -9.63
C VAL A 176 0.02 -7.92 -8.47
N ASN A 177 0.57 -7.34 -7.41
CA ASN A 177 1.09 -8.09 -6.27
C ASN A 177 0.67 -7.46 -4.94
N VAL A 178 0.73 -8.25 -3.89
CA VAL A 178 0.50 -7.83 -2.51
C VAL A 178 1.80 -7.95 -1.73
N VAL A 179 2.14 -6.96 -0.91
CA VAL A 179 3.14 -7.10 0.15
C VAL A 179 2.38 -7.21 1.46
N ALA A 180 2.60 -8.29 2.21
CA ALA A 180 1.93 -8.56 3.47
C ALA A 180 2.90 -8.37 4.65
N PRO A 181 2.93 -7.18 5.28
CA PRO A 181 3.73 -6.92 6.46
C PRO A 181 3.26 -7.72 7.68
N GLY A 182 4.20 -8.08 8.54
CA GLY A 182 3.93 -8.43 9.93
C GLY A 182 3.82 -7.18 10.81
N PHE A 183 4.29 -7.27 12.06
CA PHE A 183 4.38 -6.12 12.95
C PHE A 183 5.57 -5.25 12.59
N ILE A 184 5.27 -4.01 12.19
CA ILE A 184 6.25 -3.01 11.75
C ILE A 184 6.39 -1.93 12.80
N GLU A 185 7.61 -1.51 13.07
CA GLU A 185 7.90 -0.40 13.97
C GLU A 185 7.39 0.91 13.37
N THR A 186 6.40 1.49 14.03
CA THR A 186 5.77 2.77 13.68
C THR A 186 5.59 3.58 14.95
N ASP A 187 5.16 4.83 14.83
CA ASP A 187 4.83 5.64 16.01
C ASP A 187 3.79 4.96 16.91
N MET A 188 2.86 4.21 16.31
CA MET A 188 1.83 3.46 17.04
C MET A 188 2.43 2.31 17.87
N THR A 189 3.36 1.55 17.33
CA THR A 189 4.00 0.43 18.04
C THR A 189 5.02 0.90 19.08
N ARG A 190 5.58 2.11 18.92
CA ARG A 190 6.46 2.74 19.93
C ARG A 190 5.70 3.20 21.19
N ALA A 191 4.42 3.47 21.06
CA ALA A 191 3.55 3.89 22.16
C ALA A 191 3.02 2.72 23.02
N LEU A 192 3.33 1.46 22.65
CA LEU A 192 2.91 0.27 23.39
C LEU A 192 3.72 0.11 24.68
N SER A 193 3.08 -0.44 25.72
CA SER A 193 3.79 -0.85 26.96
C SER A 193 4.77 -1.99 26.68
N ASP A 194 5.75 -2.16 27.57
CA ASP A 194 6.76 -3.23 27.46
C ASP A 194 6.11 -4.62 27.41
N ASP A 195 5.06 -4.86 28.20
CA ASP A 195 4.33 -6.13 28.22
C ASP A 195 3.60 -6.38 26.88
N GLN A 196 2.96 -5.37 26.32
CA GLN A 196 2.31 -5.46 25.01
C GLN A 196 3.35 -5.71 23.91
N ARG A 197 4.48 -5.02 23.97
CA ARG A 197 5.58 -5.21 23.05
C ARG A 197 6.17 -6.62 23.15
N ALA A 198 6.38 -7.12 24.36
CA ALA A 198 6.84 -8.48 24.59
C ALA A 198 5.86 -9.54 24.02
N GLY A 199 4.56 -9.35 24.23
CA GLY A 199 3.53 -10.22 23.67
C GLY A 199 3.51 -10.26 22.14
N ILE A 200 3.77 -9.13 21.48
CA ILE A 200 3.93 -9.05 20.03
C ILE A 200 5.21 -9.78 19.59
N LEU A 201 6.34 -9.49 20.25
CA LEU A 201 7.63 -10.09 19.88
C LEU A 201 7.65 -11.61 20.03
N ALA A 202 6.92 -12.16 21.01
CA ALA A 202 6.76 -13.59 21.19
C ALA A 202 6.12 -14.30 19.98
N GLN A 203 5.39 -13.56 19.13
CA GLN A 203 4.76 -14.09 17.92
C GLN A 203 5.65 -13.97 16.68
N VAL A 204 6.79 -13.26 16.77
CA VAL A 204 7.69 -13.03 15.64
C VAL A 204 8.93 -13.88 15.74
N PRO A 205 9.08 -14.94 14.93
CA PRO A 205 10.27 -15.82 14.98
C PRO A 205 11.61 -15.08 14.83
N ALA A 206 11.63 -13.98 14.06
CA ALA A 206 12.82 -13.14 13.93
C ALA A 206 13.19 -12.35 15.21
N GLY A 207 12.35 -12.38 16.27
CA GLY A 207 12.61 -11.77 17.58
C GLY A 207 12.61 -10.24 17.59
N ARG A 208 12.15 -9.60 16.52
CA ARG A 208 12.09 -8.14 16.41
C ARG A 208 10.92 -7.67 15.55
N LEU A 209 10.52 -6.43 15.72
CA LEU A 209 9.63 -5.76 14.76
C LEU A 209 10.37 -5.51 13.44
N GLY A 210 9.64 -5.52 12.33
CA GLY A 210 10.15 -5.11 11.04
C GLY A 210 10.26 -3.59 10.96
N GLY A 211 11.21 -3.09 10.17
CA GLY A 211 11.31 -1.67 9.84
C GLY A 211 10.47 -1.32 8.60
N ALA A 212 9.95 -0.08 8.54
CA ALA A 212 9.24 0.41 7.36
C ALA A 212 10.08 0.32 6.08
N GLN A 213 11.40 0.46 6.20
CA GLN A 213 12.35 0.33 5.09
C GLN A 213 12.41 -1.09 4.51
N GLU A 214 12.17 -2.13 5.32
CA GLU A 214 12.14 -3.52 4.84
C GLU A 214 10.93 -3.75 3.94
N ILE A 215 9.79 -3.14 4.29
CA ILE A 215 8.60 -3.14 3.43
C ILE A 215 8.83 -2.32 2.16
N ALA A 216 9.44 -1.15 2.27
CA ALA A 216 9.76 -0.30 1.13
C ALA A 216 10.71 -0.99 0.15
N SER A 217 11.66 -1.76 0.64
CA SER A 217 12.57 -2.55 -0.20
C SER A 217 11.85 -3.64 -1.00
N ALA A 218 10.91 -4.34 -0.35
CA ALA A 218 10.07 -5.36 -1.00
C ALA A 218 9.15 -4.74 -2.08
N VAL A 219 8.54 -3.59 -1.77
CA VAL A 219 7.72 -2.85 -2.73
C VAL A 219 8.56 -2.39 -3.92
N ALA A 220 9.74 -1.84 -3.68
CA ALA A 220 10.63 -1.39 -4.75
C ALA A 220 11.11 -2.57 -5.63
N PHE A 221 11.36 -3.75 -5.06
CA PHE A 221 11.64 -4.95 -5.84
C PHE A 221 10.46 -5.31 -6.75
N LEU A 222 9.23 -5.43 -6.22
CA LEU A 222 8.06 -5.75 -7.01
C LEU A 222 7.68 -4.68 -8.04
N ALA A 223 8.05 -3.42 -7.82
CA ALA A 223 7.88 -2.33 -8.77
C ALA A 223 8.91 -2.33 -9.90
N SER A 224 10.01 -3.06 -9.76
CA SER A 224 11.12 -3.08 -10.71
C SER A 224 10.85 -3.99 -11.92
N ASP A 225 11.70 -3.85 -12.93
CA ASP A 225 11.67 -4.73 -14.11
C ASP A 225 12.23 -6.13 -13.78
N GLU A 226 13.02 -6.27 -12.70
CA GLU A 226 13.53 -7.55 -12.19
C GLU A 226 12.39 -8.47 -11.70
N ALA A 227 11.26 -7.90 -11.26
CA ALA A 227 10.06 -8.62 -10.84
C ALA A 227 9.01 -8.78 -11.95
N SER A 228 9.38 -8.58 -13.23
CA SER A 228 8.43 -8.56 -14.35
C SER A 228 7.69 -9.89 -14.58
N TYR A 229 8.20 -10.99 -14.02
CA TYR A 229 7.56 -12.32 -14.11
C TYR A 229 6.82 -12.72 -12.81
N ILE A 230 6.76 -11.80 -11.82
CA ILE A 230 6.05 -12.00 -10.54
C ILE A 230 4.73 -11.25 -10.62
N THR A 231 3.62 -11.99 -10.64
CA THR A 231 2.27 -11.40 -10.63
C THR A 231 1.26 -12.31 -9.95
N GLY A 232 0.30 -11.73 -9.25
CA GLY A 232 -0.66 -12.46 -8.42
C GLY A 232 -0.08 -12.98 -7.09
N GLU A 233 1.14 -12.57 -6.75
CA GLU A 233 1.87 -13.03 -5.58
C GLU A 233 1.53 -12.20 -4.34
N THR A 234 1.57 -12.86 -3.18
CA THR A 234 1.54 -12.22 -1.86
C THR A 234 2.89 -12.42 -1.20
N LEU A 235 3.74 -11.40 -1.28
CA LEU A 235 5.07 -11.42 -0.67
C LEU A 235 4.96 -11.11 0.83
N HIS A 236 5.20 -12.13 1.65
CA HIS A 236 5.17 -12.01 3.10
C HIS A 236 6.48 -11.40 3.63
N VAL A 237 6.37 -10.26 4.33
CA VAL A 237 7.51 -9.56 4.97
C VAL A 237 7.17 -9.38 6.44
N ASN A 238 7.28 -10.45 7.23
CA ASN A 238 6.66 -10.56 8.54
C ASN A 238 7.55 -11.21 9.62
N GLY A 239 8.84 -11.38 9.35
CA GLY A 239 9.76 -11.98 10.32
C GLY A 239 9.47 -13.45 10.66
N GLY A 240 8.75 -14.14 9.78
CA GLY A 240 8.40 -15.56 9.96
C GLY A 240 7.08 -15.79 10.72
N MET A 241 6.29 -14.74 11.02
CA MET A 241 4.99 -14.90 11.67
C MET A 241 4.03 -15.80 10.90
N TYR A 242 4.13 -15.76 9.59
CA TYR A 242 3.38 -16.61 8.68
C TYR A 242 4.30 -17.11 7.58
N MET A 243 4.32 -18.44 7.41
CA MET A 243 5.09 -19.14 6.39
C MET A 243 4.13 -19.94 5.52
N VAL A 244 4.27 -19.87 4.19
CA VAL A 244 3.47 -20.59 3.18
C VAL A 244 4.32 -21.64 2.51
#